data_4d0a1e7217d65e3943e2e915de1e4d81
#
_entry.id   4d0a1e7217d65e3943e2e915de1e4d81
#
_cell.length_a   1.000
_cell.length_b   1.000
_cell.length_c   1.000
_cell.angle_alpha   90.00
_cell.angle_beta   90.00
_cell.angle_gamma   90.00
#
_symmetry.space_group_name_H-M   'P 1'
#
loop_
_entity.id
_entity.type
_entity.pdbx_description
1 polymer ?
#
loop_
_entity_poly.entity_id
_entity_poly.type
_entity_poly.pdbx_seq_one_letter_code
_entity_poly.pdbx_strand_id
1 'polypeptide(L)'
;MTTREAALAALFARLQTISCIPPPVTFGRRVRLAADLPPEQQPALFQIVRRETYTGGERAGLRKLTQEVALIFYFRADGGQVGDAIINGFLDGLDQVLAGDDPGTGNLTLGGLVQRVWIDGEAFRDPGDLDNQGLVIVPLKLQFP
;
A
#
# COMPACT_ATOMS: atom_id res chain seq x y z
N MET A 1 -2.57 -16.63 -14.98
CA MET A 1 -2.73 -15.62 -13.91
C MET A 1 -4.03 -14.87 -14.13
N THR A 2 -4.84 -14.74 -13.10
CA THR A 2 -6.10 -13.99 -13.21
C THR A 2 -5.82 -12.49 -13.28
N THR A 3 -6.77 -11.73 -13.78
CA THR A 3 -6.65 -10.26 -13.88
C THR A 3 -6.39 -9.64 -12.49
N ARG A 4 -7.10 -10.12 -11.46
CA ARG A 4 -6.87 -9.67 -10.08
C ARG A 4 -5.44 -9.92 -9.63
N GLU A 5 -4.96 -11.14 -9.80
CA GLU A 5 -3.61 -11.51 -9.38
C GLU A 5 -2.54 -10.75 -10.17
N ALA A 6 -2.74 -10.56 -11.47
CA ALA A 6 -1.81 -9.78 -12.29
C ALA A 6 -1.71 -8.33 -11.78
N ALA A 7 -2.85 -7.71 -11.47
CA ALA A 7 -2.87 -6.35 -10.95
C ALA A 7 -2.20 -6.25 -9.57
N LEU A 8 -2.52 -7.18 -8.66
CA LEU A 8 -1.95 -7.18 -7.31
C LEU A 8 -0.45 -7.44 -7.34
N ALA A 9 0.01 -8.34 -8.20
CA ALA A 9 1.44 -8.60 -8.37
C ALA A 9 2.17 -7.37 -8.94
N ALA A 10 1.56 -6.67 -9.89
CA ALA A 10 2.11 -5.45 -10.47
C ALA A 10 2.19 -4.32 -9.43
N LEU A 11 1.16 -4.17 -8.60
CA LEU A 11 1.19 -3.21 -7.50
C LEU A 11 2.29 -3.55 -6.51
N PHE A 12 2.41 -4.81 -6.14
CA PHE A 12 3.44 -5.26 -5.19
C PHE A 12 4.84 -5.00 -5.73
N ALA A 13 5.08 -5.30 -7.00
CA ALA A 13 6.37 -5.02 -7.64
C ALA A 13 6.69 -3.53 -7.62
N ARG A 14 5.68 -2.69 -7.84
CA ARG A 14 5.85 -1.24 -7.81
C ARG A 14 6.16 -0.73 -6.40
N LEU A 15 5.49 -1.27 -5.38
CA LEU A 15 5.74 -0.90 -3.98
C LEU A 15 7.17 -1.23 -3.55
N GLN A 16 7.77 -2.29 -4.10
CA GLN A 16 9.14 -2.66 -3.79
C GLN A 16 10.17 -1.64 -4.30
N THR A 17 9.77 -0.71 -5.15
CA THR A 17 10.63 0.37 -5.63
C THR A 17 10.56 1.64 -4.77
N ILE A 18 9.80 1.60 -3.67
CA ILE A 18 9.61 2.78 -2.82
C ILE A 18 10.94 3.33 -2.31
N SER A 19 11.07 4.66 -2.34
CA SER A 19 12.24 5.36 -1.83
C SER A 19 11.84 6.16 -0.60
N CYS A 20 12.32 5.73 0.55
CA CYS A 20 12.12 6.43 1.84
C CYS A 20 13.28 6.07 2.77
N ILE A 21 13.41 6.83 3.86
CA ILE A 21 14.47 6.64 4.85
C ILE A 21 13.82 6.47 6.23
N PRO A 22 14.05 5.33 6.90
CA PRO A 22 14.76 4.14 6.42
C PRO A 22 13.94 3.38 5.37
N PRO A 23 14.60 2.71 4.42
CA PRO A 23 13.88 1.93 3.41
C PRO A 23 13.33 0.64 4.00
N PRO A 24 12.19 0.12 3.50
CA PRO A 24 11.72 -1.19 3.91
C PRO A 24 12.73 -2.28 3.54
N VAL A 25 12.93 -3.22 4.45
CA VAL A 25 13.81 -4.37 4.25
C VAL A 25 13.03 -5.67 4.11
N THR A 26 11.76 -5.67 4.48
CA THR A 26 10.86 -6.82 4.35
C THR A 26 9.62 -6.38 3.58
N PHE A 27 9.23 -7.17 2.60
CA PHE A 27 8.00 -6.97 1.81
C PHE A 27 7.22 -8.27 1.78
N GLY A 28 5.90 -8.18 1.87
CA GLY A 28 5.07 -9.37 1.80
C GLY A 28 3.63 -9.06 1.40
N ARG A 29 2.94 -10.10 0.94
CA ARG A 29 1.51 -10.08 0.67
C ARG A 29 0.75 -10.90 1.70
N ARG A 30 1.45 -11.47 2.65
CA ARG A 30 0.91 -12.14 3.84
C ARG A 30 1.38 -11.37 5.06
N VAL A 31 0.44 -10.73 5.76
CA VAL A 31 0.76 -9.88 6.90
C VAL A 31 1.29 -10.73 8.06
N ARG A 32 2.28 -10.19 8.77
CA ARG A 32 2.82 -10.74 10.01
C ARG A 32 2.57 -9.73 11.12
N LEU A 33 2.43 -10.22 12.36
CA LEU A 33 2.32 -9.33 13.51
C LEU A 33 3.65 -8.64 13.77
N ALA A 34 3.59 -7.38 14.25
CA ALA A 34 4.81 -6.65 14.58
C ALA A 34 5.66 -7.38 15.63
N ALA A 35 5.02 -8.08 16.57
CA ALA A 35 5.71 -8.88 17.58
C ALA A 35 6.52 -10.04 17.00
N ASP A 36 6.17 -10.50 15.79
CA ASP A 36 6.87 -11.59 15.11
C ASP A 36 7.96 -11.08 14.15
N LEU A 37 8.16 -9.76 14.10
CA LEU A 37 9.16 -9.12 13.25
C LEU A 37 10.29 -8.58 14.13
N PRO A 38 11.46 -9.23 14.13
CA PRO A 38 12.59 -8.68 14.85
C PRO A 38 13.03 -7.34 14.26
N PRO A 39 13.73 -6.47 15.01
CA PRO A 39 14.13 -5.15 14.54
C PRO A 39 14.88 -5.15 13.21
N GLU A 40 15.70 -6.17 12.96
CA GLU A 40 16.47 -6.26 11.71
C GLU A 40 15.63 -6.58 10.48
N GLN A 41 14.37 -6.98 10.65
CA GLN A 41 13.40 -7.19 9.58
C GLN A 41 12.47 -5.98 9.39
N GLN A 42 12.70 -4.91 10.12
CA GLN A 42 11.95 -3.68 9.96
C GLN A 42 12.84 -2.57 9.39
N PRO A 43 12.28 -1.63 8.65
CA PRO A 43 10.86 -1.48 8.29
C PRO A 43 10.35 -2.60 7.39
N ALA A 44 9.07 -2.92 7.55
CA ALA A 44 8.40 -3.95 6.76
C ALA A 44 7.13 -3.39 6.14
N LEU A 45 6.88 -3.72 4.87
CA LEU A 45 5.72 -3.25 4.12
C LEU A 45 4.93 -4.45 3.62
N PHE A 46 3.65 -4.51 4.00
CA PHE A 46 2.74 -5.58 3.60
C PHE A 46 1.58 -5.03 2.79
N GLN A 47 1.20 -5.78 1.75
CA GLN A 47 0.06 -5.50 0.89
C GLN A 47 -0.97 -6.60 1.09
N ILE A 48 -2.17 -6.24 1.56
CA ILE A 48 -3.25 -7.21 1.75
C ILE A 48 -4.54 -6.69 1.13
N VAL A 49 -5.32 -7.59 0.51
CA VAL A 49 -6.67 -7.26 0.02
C VAL A 49 -7.64 -7.43 1.16
N ARG A 50 -8.47 -6.41 1.42
CA ARG A 50 -9.44 -6.44 2.50
C ARG A 50 -10.83 -6.77 2.05
N ARG A 51 -11.27 -6.21 0.93
CA ARG A 51 -12.63 -6.44 0.41
C ARG A 51 -12.72 -6.10 -1.06
N GLU A 52 -13.78 -6.59 -1.68
CA GLU A 52 -14.17 -6.22 -3.04
C GLU A 52 -15.59 -5.67 -3.01
N THR A 53 -15.82 -4.65 -3.82
CA THR A 53 -17.15 -4.05 -4.00
C THR A 53 -17.55 -4.15 -5.45
N TYR A 54 -18.78 -4.60 -5.67
CA TYR A 54 -19.38 -4.76 -6.98
C TYR A 54 -20.51 -3.76 -7.14
N THR A 55 -20.50 -3.03 -8.25
CA THR A 55 -21.56 -2.06 -8.58
C THR A 55 -22.02 -2.24 -10.01
N GLY A 56 -23.29 -1.92 -10.30
CA GLY A 56 -23.84 -1.98 -11.66
C GLY A 56 -24.05 -3.39 -12.18
N GLY A 57 -24.14 -4.39 -11.30
CA GLY A 57 -24.26 -5.81 -11.69
C GLY A 57 -25.61 -6.24 -12.19
N GLU A 58 -26.64 -5.36 -12.14
CA GLU A 58 -27.98 -5.66 -12.64
C GLU A 58 -28.04 -5.85 -14.16
N ARG A 59 -27.07 -5.28 -14.88
CA ARG A 59 -26.96 -5.41 -16.33
C ARG A 59 -25.64 -6.06 -16.69
N ALA A 60 -25.71 -7.06 -17.58
CA ALA A 60 -24.53 -7.73 -18.09
C ALA A 60 -23.57 -6.72 -18.73
N GLY A 61 -22.30 -6.79 -18.40
CA GLY A 61 -21.25 -5.93 -18.94
C GLY A 61 -21.11 -4.57 -18.26
N LEU A 62 -21.98 -4.22 -17.29
CA LEU A 62 -21.91 -2.94 -16.58
C LEU A 62 -21.38 -3.07 -15.16
N ARG A 63 -21.05 -4.28 -14.73
CA ARG A 63 -20.49 -4.49 -13.39
C ARG A 63 -19.12 -3.84 -13.28
N LYS A 64 -18.94 -3.07 -12.22
CA LYS A 64 -17.63 -2.52 -11.82
C LYS A 64 -17.13 -3.24 -10.59
N LEU A 65 -15.85 -3.54 -10.58
CA LEU A 65 -15.18 -4.17 -9.46
C LEU A 65 -14.14 -3.19 -8.89
N THR A 66 -14.24 -2.94 -7.60
CA THR A 66 -13.25 -2.16 -6.86
C THR A 66 -12.71 -3.00 -5.72
N GLN A 67 -11.39 -3.17 -5.66
CA GLN A 67 -10.73 -3.80 -4.53
C GLN A 67 -10.22 -2.75 -3.56
N GLU A 68 -10.42 -3.01 -2.27
CA GLU A 68 -9.81 -2.25 -1.19
C GLU A 68 -8.59 -3.02 -0.69
N VAL A 69 -7.44 -2.38 -0.77
CA VAL A 69 -6.14 -2.94 -0.37
C VAL A 69 -5.62 -2.12 0.80
N ALA A 70 -5.13 -2.79 1.84
CA ALA A 70 -4.44 -2.12 2.92
C ALA A 70 -2.93 -2.31 2.76
N LEU A 71 -2.20 -1.21 2.87
CA LEU A 71 -0.75 -1.23 3.01
C LEU A 71 -0.44 -1.07 4.49
N ILE A 72 0.33 -2.00 5.03
CA ILE A 72 0.72 -2.00 6.44
C ILE A 72 2.22 -1.82 6.51
N PHE A 73 2.65 -0.72 7.13
CA PHE A 73 4.06 -0.38 7.27
C PHE A 73 4.43 -0.39 8.75
N TYR A 74 5.30 -1.34 9.14
CA TYR A 74 5.88 -1.40 10.47
C TYR A 74 7.27 -0.78 10.46
N PHE A 75 7.61 -0.05 11.51
CA PHE A 75 8.95 0.49 11.68
C PHE A 75 9.32 0.60 13.15
N ARG A 76 10.61 0.71 13.43
CA ARG A 76 11.13 0.98 14.77
C ARG A 76 11.60 2.43 14.85
N ALA A 77 11.20 3.11 15.91
CA ALA A 77 11.63 4.48 16.21
C ALA A 77 12.56 4.44 17.44
N ASP A 78 13.71 3.79 17.28
CA ASP A 78 14.67 3.59 18.34
C ASP A 78 15.64 4.78 18.47
N GLY A 79 16.27 4.93 19.64
CA GLY A 79 17.35 5.88 19.83
C GLY A 79 16.96 7.34 19.73
N GLY A 80 15.72 7.70 20.09
CA GLY A 80 15.26 9.07 20.06
C GLY A 80 14.82 9.54 18.67
N GLN A 81 14.66 8.64 17.70
CA GLN A 81 14.13 8.98 16.40
C GLN A 81 12.69 9.48 16.50
N VAL A 82 12.35 10.44 15.67
CA VAL A 82 10.99 10.97 15.58
C VAL A 82 10.19 10.09 14.63
N GLY A 83 9.27 9.28 15.20
CA GLY A 83 8.45 8.36 14.42
C GLY A 83 7.59 9.06 13.36
N ASP A 84 7.08 10.24 13.66
CA ASP A 84 6.32 11.04 12.70
C ASP A 84 7.13 11.40 11.45
N ALA A 85 8.42 11.67 11.61
CA ALA A 85 9.30 11.97 10.46
C ALA A 85 9.47 10.72 9.58
N ILE A 86 9.57 9.54 10.19
CA ILE A 86 9.64 8.27 9.45
C ILE A 86 8.35 8.05 8.65
N ILE A 87 7.19 8.29 9.28
CA ILE A 87 5.89 8.16 8.62
C ILE A 87 5.77 9.13 7.45
N ASN A 88 6.14 10.40 7.64
CA ASN A 88 6.08 11.39 6.59
C ASN A 88 6.94 11.00 5.38
N GLY A 89 8.15 10.50 5.62
CA GLY A 89 9.02 10.03 4.56
C GLY A 89 8.45 8.83 3.80
N PHE A 90 7.82 7.90 4.52
CA PHE A 90 7.15 6.76 3.89
C PHE A 90 5.97 7.22 3.03
N LEU A 91 5.11 8.10 3.54
CA LEU A 91 3.94 8.57 2.81
C LEU A 91 4.34 9.39 1.57
N ASP A 92 5.36 10.21 1.68
CA ASP A 92 5.90 10.95 0.52
C ASP A 92 6.45 9.98 -0.54
N GLY A 93 7.17 8.95 -0.12
CA GLY A 93 7.65 7.90 -1.02
C GLY A 93 6.52 7.12 -1.67
N LEU A 94 5.47 6.85 -0.91
CA LEU A 94 4.28 6.17 -1.43
C LEU A 94 3.57 7.03 -2.49
N ASP A 95 3.43 8.32 -2.26
CA ASP A 95 2.84 9.24 -3.25
C ASP A 95 3.60 9.19 -4.57
N GLN A 96 4.92 9.10 -4.53
CA GLN A 96 5.74 8.97 -5.73
C GLN A 96 5.55 7.62 -6.43
N VAL A 97 5.49 6.54 -5.67
CA VAL A 97 5.27 5.20 -6.21
C VAL A 97 3.90 5.09 -6.88
N LEU A 98 2.90 5.77 -6.34
CA LEU A 98 1.53 5.75 -6.86
C LEU A 98 1.29 6.83 -7.92
N ALA A 99 2.32 7.52 -8.38
CA ALA A 99 2.20 8.48 -9.47
C ALA A 99 1.66 7.81 -10.74
N GLY A 100 0.88 8.58 -11.52
CA GLY A 100 0.20 8.05 -12.70
C GLY A 100 1.17 7.59 -13.79
N ASP A 101 0.77 6.55 -14.50
CA ASP A 101 1.49 6.00 -15.65
C ASP A 101 0.73 6.22 -16.97
N ASP A 102 -0.50 6.73 -16.92
CA ASP A 102 -1.30 7.05 -18.10
C ASP A 102 -1.27 8.56 -18.36
N PRO A 103 -0.58 9.03 -19.41
CA PRO A 103 -0.51 10.45 -19.70
C PRO A 103 -1.85 11.08 -20.08
N GLY A 104 -2.81 10.28 -20.55
CA GLY A 104 -4.13 10.79 -20.93
C GLY A 104 -5.00 11.14 -19.75
N THR A 105 -4.96 10.37 -18.66
CA THR A 105 -5.81 10.55 -17.48
C THR A 105 -5.03 10.98 -16.24
N GLY A 106 -3.72 10.78 -16.21
CA GLY A 106 -2.90 10.96 -15.01
C GLY A 106 -3.07 9.85 -13.99
N ASN A 107 -3.80 8.80 -14.30
CA ASN A 107 -4.06 7.69 -13.39
C ASN A 107 -2.90 6.69 -13.36
N LEU A 108 -2.73 6.02 -12.24
CA LEU A 108 -1.90 4.83 -12.16
C LEU A 108 -2.73 3.62 -12.60
N THR A 109 -2.36 3.04 -13.73
CA THR A 109 -3.10 1.92 -14.32
C THR A 109 -2.37 0.59 -14.23
N LEU A 110 -1.17 0.57 -13.67
CA LEU A 110 -0.33 -0.63 -13.59
C LEU A 110 -0.11 -1.25 -14.97
N GLY A 111 0.19 -0.41 -15.96
CA GLY A 111 0.37 -0.86 -17.34
C GLY A 111 -0.91 -1.25 -18.04
N GLY A 112 -2.05 -0.71 -17.61
CA GLY A 112 -3.35 -1.00 -18.19
C GLY A 112 -4.11 -2.15 -17.55
N LEU A 113 -3.59 -2.73 -16.48
CA LEU A 113 -4.25 -3.84 -15.77
C LEU A 113 -5.47 -3.38 -14.97
N VAL A 114 -5.48 -2.14 -14.52
CA VAL A 114 -6.61 -1.52 -13.81
C VAL A 114 -6.90 -0.16 -14.43
N GLN A 115 -8.07 0.40 -14.13
CA GLN A 115 -8.39 1.76 -14.53
C GLN A 115 -7.68 2.79 -13.67
N ARG A 116 -7.55 2.50 -12.37
CA ARG A 116 -6.94 3.43 -11.43
C ARG A 116 -6.56 2.76 -10.13
N VAL A 117 -5.43 3.18 -9.57
CA VAL A 117 -5.03 2.92 -8.17
C VAL A 117 -4.92 4.26 -7.48
N TRP A 118 -5.51 4.41 -6.28
CA TRP A 118 -5.41 5.65 -5.50
C TRP A 118 -5.56 5.38 -4.01
N ILE A 119 -5.08 6.32 -3.19
CA ILE A 119 -5.32 6.30 -1.75
C ILE A 119 -6.72 6.87 -1.53
N ASP A 120 -7.56 6.14 -0.79
CA ASP A 120 -8.92 6.55 -0.52
C ASP A 120 -9.32 6.19 0.90
N GLY A 121 -9.51 7.21 1.71
CA GLY A 121 -9.84 7.07 3.12
C GLY A 121 -8.77 7.70 4.01
N GLU A 122 -8.71 7.22 5.24
CA GLU A 122 -7.80 7.76 6.25
C GLU A 122 -6.61 6.84 6.46
N ALA A 123 -5.41 7.41 6.54
CA ALA A 123 -4.24 6.68 6.96
C ALA A 123 -4.19 6.65 8.49
N PHE A 124 -4.09 5.45 9.07
CA PHE A 124 -3.83 5.30 10.49
C PHE A 124 -2.34 5.50 10.74
N ARG A 125 -2.00 6.32 11.75
CA ARG A 125 -0.62 6.66 12.09
C ARG A 125 -0.36 6.39 13.55
N ASP A 126 0.66 5.56 13.85
CA ASP A 126 1.19 5.37 15.19
C ASP A 126 2.70 5.61 15.13
N PRO A 127 3.20 6.72 15.70
CA PRO A 127 4.62 7.06 15.59
C PRO A 127 5.55 6.20 16.48
N GLY A 128 4.99 5.33 17.32
CA GLY A 128 5.79 4.46 18.18
C GLY A 128 6.41 5.18 19.38
N ASP A 129 5.77 6.25 19.87
CA ASP A 129 6.32 7.05 20.96
C ASP A 129 6.38 6.30 22.29
N LEU A 130 5.51 5.31 22.48
CA LEU A 130 5.39 4.62 23.77
C LEU A 130 6.26 3.36 23.87
N ASP A 131 6.37 2.60 22.76
CA ASP A 131 7.04 1.29 22.77
C ASP A 131 8.07 1.14 21.63
N ASN A 132 8.39 2.23 20.94
CA ASN A 132 9.29 2.29 19.79
C ASN A 132 8.80 1.51 18.56
N GLN A 133 7.60 0.90 18.61
CA GLN A 133 7.03 0.18 17.49
C GLN A 133 6.03 1.07 16.77
N GLY A 134 6.42 1.56 15.58
CA GLY A 134 5.55 2.38 14.75
C GLY A 134 4.72 1.55 13.78
N LEU A 135 3.62 2.14 13.33
CA LEU A 135 2.67 1.52 12.41
C LEU A 135 1.98 2.58 11.56
N VAL A 136 1.90 2.30 10.27
CA VAL A 136 1.04 3.07 9.35
C VAL A 136 0.17 2.09 8.59
N ILE A 137 -1.12 2.38 8.48
CA ILE A 137 -2.04 1.62 7.63
C ILE A 137 -2.63 2.60 6.62
N VAL A 138 -2.42 2.33 5.33
CA VAL A 138 -2.89 3.19 4.23
C VAL A 138 -3.90 2.42 3.40
N PRO A 139 -5.13 2.95 3.25
CA PRO A 139 -6.14 2.33 2.39
C PRO A 139 -5.91 2.73 0.94
N LEU A 140 -5.82 1.73 0.06
CA LEU A 140 -5.80 1.93 -1.39
C LEU A 140 -7.06 1.36 -2.01
N LYS A 141 -7.44 1.89 -3.16
CA LYS A 141 -8.46 1.30 -4.01
C LYS A 141 -7.90 1.04 -5.39
N LEU A 142 -8.29 -0.11 -5.95
CA LEU A 142 -8.02 -0.49 -7.33
C LEU A 142 -9.36 -0.65 -8.02
N GLN A 143 -9.58 0.10 -9.09
CA GLN A 143 -10.77 -0.02 -9.92
C GLN A 143 -10.43 -0.82 -11.17
N PHE A 144 -11.08 -1.95 -11.34
CA PHE A 144 -10.88 -2.81 -12.51
C PHE A 144 -11.74 -2.37 -13.68
N PRO A 145 -11.29 -2.64 -14.93
CA PRO A 145 -12.04 -2.30 -16.12
C PRO A 145 -13.37 -3.03 -16.23
#